data_28fdf165855f835403c008b36c102b31
#
_entry.id   28fdf165855f835403c008b36c102b31
#
_cell.length_a   1.000
_cell.length_b   1.000
_cell.length_c   1.000
_cell.angle_alpha   90.00
_cell.angle_beta   90.00
_cell.angle_gamma   90.00
#
_symmetry.space_group_name_H-M   'P 1'
#
loop_
_entity.id
_entity.type
_entity.pdbx_description
1 polymer ?
#
loop_
_entity_poly.entity_id
_entity_poly.type
_entity_poly.pdbx_seq_one_letter_code
_entity_poly.pdbx_strand_id
1 'polypeptide(L)'
;MSAFARRLNSILLWLCVTAISDTSAWSQSLNFASSGDLPIEVFADNGIEWQQDAMVFIAQGNARAVRADVTVFADELRAYYRELAGGGTDIWRLDAMGKVRIKTPDSTTYGEKALYNVDKAVLVVSGGKVRLVTSTDIITANQQLEYWEQKQMAVARGGAQAVREEKKLNAEVLVAYFRKDNDGKSTIHRIEGFDKVKVVTPKDTALSDRGVYNVNSGIATLVGSVTVLRDGNVINGCSADVNLNSGVSRMHSCQNALGSGKTRAQGIFLPRRGKDAIGKKNSKTK
;
A
#
# COMPACT_ATOMS: atom_id res chain seq x y z
N MET A 1 32.90 -37.78 -63.88
CA MET A 1 32.81 -36.68 -64.85
C MET A 1 32.31 -35.48 -64.10
N SER A 2 33.25 -34.64 -63.88
CA SER A 2 33.41 -33.19 -64.12
C SER A 2 32.50 -32.34 -63.24
N ALA A 3 33.07 -31.69 -62.27
CA ALA A 3 33.81 -30.39 -62.29
C ALA A 3 32.83 -29.23 -62.36
N PHE A 4 32.86 -28.31 -61.44
CA PHE A 4 33.54 -27.00 -61.35
C PHE A 4 32.92 -26.23 -60.18
N ALA A 5 33.55 -25.96 -59.17
CA ALA A 5 34.31 -24.87 -58.64
C ALA A 5 33.83 -23.43 -59.05
N ARG A 6 33.60 -22.61 -58.04
CA ARG A 6 34.09 -21.25 -57.73
C ARG A 6 33.22 -20.55 -56.71
N ARG A 7 33.79 -20.32 -55.54
CA ARG A 7 34.34 -19.06 -54.98
C ARG A 7 33.40 -17.85 -55.04
N LEU A 8 33.02 -17.32 -53.89
CA LEU A 8 33.57 -16.09 -53.34
C LEU A 8 32.90 -15.65 -52.03
N ASN A 9 33.72 -15.53 -51.01
CA ASN A 9 33.85 -14.44 -50.07
C ASN A 9 32.65 -14.00 -49.21
N SER A 10 32.85 -14.24 -47.92
CA SER A 10 33.02 -13.20 -46.89
C SER A 10 31.92 -12.17 -46.77
N ILE A 11 31.19 -12.21 -45.65
CA ILE A 11 31.20 -11.15 -44.65
C ILE A 11 30.66 -11.75 -43.36
N LEU A 12 31.55 -11.86 -42.37
CA LEU A 12 31.26 -12.08 -40.97
C LEU A 12 30.50 -10.84 -40.46
N LEU A 13 29.20 -10.95 -40.18
CA LEU A 13 28.53 -9.96 -39.36
C LEU A 13 28.19 -10.65 -38.06
N TRP A 14 29.02 -10.40 -37.08
CA TRP A 14 28.80 -10.68 -35.67
C TRP A 14 27.63 -9.81 -35.20
N LEU A 15 26.42 -10.38 -35.14
CA LEU A 15 25.30 -9.79 -34.42
C LEU A 15 25.40 -10.29 -32.98
N CYS A 16 26.03 -9.48 -32.12
CA CYS A 16 25.86 -9.57 -30.68
C CYS A 16 24.39 -9.29 -30.37
N VAL A 17 23.58 -10.34 -30.25
CA VAL A 17 22.31 -10.28 -29.57
C VAL A 17 22.65 -10.23 -28.09
N THR A 18 22.76 -9.01 -27.53
CA THR A 18 22.67 -8.80 -26.09
C THR A 18 21.26 -9.20 -25.67
N ALA A 19 21.13 -10.42 -25.17
CA ALA A 19 19.95 -10.81 -24.41
C ALA A 19 19.89 -9.88 -23.20
N ILE A 20 19.08 -8.85 -23.30
CA ILE A 20 18.60 -8.08 -22.16
C ILE A 20 17.69 -9.06 -21.42
N SER A 21 18.27 -9.70 -20.40
CA SER A 21 17.50 -10.48 -19.42
C SER A 21 16.69 -9.48 -18.64
N ASP A 22 15.46 -9.19 -19.07
CA ASP A 22 14.44 -8.56 -18.25
C ASP A 22 14.22 -9.47 -17.05
N THR A 23 14.92 -9.21 -15.96
CA THR A 23 14.62 -9.74 -14.64
C THR A 23 13.30 -9.10 -14.21
N SER A 24 12.20 -9.71 -14.62
CA SER A 24 10.86 -9.40 -14.10
C SER A 24 10.91 -9.62 -12.60
N ALA A 25 11.01 -8.53 -11.84
CA ALA A 25 10.85 -8.56 -10.39
C ALA A 25 9.41 -8.98 -10.11
N TRP A 26 9.23 -10.24 -9.75
CA TRP A 26 7.94 -10.83 -9.36
C TRP A 26 7.59 -10.25 -7.99
N SER A 27 6.73 -9.27 -7.95
CA SER A 27 6.13 -8.77 -6.72
C SER A 27 5.20 -9.85 -6.18
N GLN A 28 5.70 -10.68 -5.29
CA GLN A 28 4.89 -11.69 -4.62
C GLN A 28 4.14 -11.02 -3.47
N SER A 29 2.81 -11.14 -3.47
CA SER A 29 1.99 -10.87 -2.29
C SER A 29 2.51 -11.72 -1.11
N LEU A 30 2.29 -11.26 0.13
CA LEU A 30 2.57 -12.03 1.34
C LEU A 30 1.78 -13.36 1.29
N ASN A 31 2.32 -14.38 0.70
CA ASN A 31 1.69 -15.68 0.55
C ASN A 31 2.25 -16.66 1.58
N PHE A 32 2.00 -16.41 2.87
CA PHE A 32 2.36 -17.38 3.90
C PHE A 32 1.59 -18.69 3.76
N ALA A 33 0.30 -18.61 3.41
CA ALA A 33 -0.54 -19.80 3.24
C ALA A 33 -0.27 -20.55 1.93
N SER A 34 0.02 -19.85 0.84
CA SER A 34 0.14 -20.46 -0.49
C SER A 34 1.56 -20.89 -0.87
N SER A 35 2.54 -20.75 0.03
CA SER A 35 3.90 -21.25 -0.20
C SER A 35 4.00 -22.79 -0.16
N GLY A 36 2.87 -23.49 -0.20
CA GLY A 36 2.79 -24.95 -0.32
C GLY A 36 3.58 -25.70 0.77
N ASP A 37 4.26 -26.76 0.37
CA ASP A 37 5.04 -27.63 1.27
C ASP A 37 6.44 -27.11 1.60
N LEU A 38 6.74 -25.80 1.39
CA LEU A 38 8.06 -25.26 1.73
C LEU A 38 8.24 -25.21 3.26
N PRO A 39 9.38 -25.72 3.78
CA PRO A 39 9.67 -25.73 5.20
C PRO A 39 9.81 -24.30 5.73
N ILE A 40 9.53 -24.14 7.02
CA ILE A 40 9.85 -22.93 7.78
C ILE A 40 11.17 -23.19 8.51
N GLU A 41 12.19 -22.39 8.22
CA GLU A 41 13.45 -22.41 8.95
C GLU A 41 13.38 -21.41 10.11
N VAL A 42 13.75 -21.83 11.31
CA VAL A 42 13.72 -21.01 12.52
C VAL A 42 15.09 -20.97 13.18
N PHE A 43 15.53 -19.79 13.56
CA PHE A 43 16.79 -19.53 14.25
C PHE A 43 16.52 -18.67 15.50
N ALA A 44 17.22 -18.91 16.59
CA ALA A 44 17.11 -18.16 17.84
C ALA A 44 18.38 -18.27 18.67
N ASP A 45 18.82 -17.15 19.29
CA ASP A 45 20.07 -17.12 20.09
C ASP A 45 19.93 -17.84 21.39
N ASN A 46 18.74 -17.80 22.02
CA ASN A 46 18.50 -18.42 23.36
C ASN A 46 17.89 -19.82 23.27
N GLY A 47 17.76 -20.36 22.03
CA GLY A 47 17.28 -21.70 21.78
C GLY A 47 15.82 -21.76 21.34
N ILE A 48 15.41 -23.01 21.03
CA ILE A 48 14.06 -23.35 20.61
C ILE A 48 13.52 -24.38 21.59
N GLU A 49 12.37 -24.09 22.18
CA GLU A 49 11.64 -24.95 23.09
C GLU A 49 10.45 -25.58 22.41
N TRP A 50 10.25 -26.88 22.63
CA TRP A 50 9.06 -27.59 22.18
C TRP A 50 8.22 -28.00 23.38
N GLN A 51 7.11 -27.34 23.58
CA GLN A 51 6.14 -27.64 24.63
C GLN A 51 5.01 -28.53 24.06
N GLN A 52 5.12 -29.84 24.27
CA GLN A 52 4.20 -30.80 23.68
C GLN A 52 2.78 -30.66 24.23
N ASP A 53 2.62 -30.53 25.55
CA ASP A 53 1.31 -30.38 26.18
C ASP A 53 0.59 -29.08 25.76
N ALA A 54 1.35 -28.01 25.53
CA ALA A 54 0.82 -26.72 25.05
C ALA A 54 0.72 -26.64 23.51
N MET A 55 1.19 -27.66 22.80
CA MET A 55 1.21 -27.73 21.32
C MET A 55 1.84 -26.49 20.68
N VAL A 56 3.00 -26.06 21.19
CA VAL A 56 3.68 -24.85 20.73
C VAL A 56 5.20 -25.04 20.63
N PHE A 57 5.79 -24.50 19.57
CA PHE A 57 7.22 -24.25 19.46
C PHE A 57 7.49 -22.79 19.81
N ILE A 58 8.50 -22.53 20.64
CA ILE A 58 8.89 -21.19 21.08
C ILE A 58 10.38 -20.99 20.75
N ALA A 59 10.69 -19.96 19.96
CA ALA A 59 12.03 -19.53 19.64
C ALA A 59 12.31 -18.19 20.31
N GLN A 60 13.37 -18.08 21.12
CA GLN A 60 13.65 -16.91 21.95
C GLN A 60 15.03 -16.31 21.66
N GLY A 61 15.12 -14.98 21.74
CA GLY A 61 16.35 -14.21 21.55
C GLY A 61 16.67 -13.99 20.06
N ASN A 62 16.49 -12.76 19.57
CA ASN A 62 16.75 -12.41 18.17
C ASN A 62 16.18 -13.44 17.18
N ALA A 63 14.99 -13.93 17.49
CA ALA A 63 14.39 -15.02 16.75
C ALA A 63 14.09 -14.60 15.29
N ARG A 64 14.39 -15.52 14.36
CA ARG A 64 14.20 -15.33 12.93
C ARG A 64 13.53 -16.55 12.33
N ALA A 65 12.43 -16.34 11.59
CA ALA A 65 11.79 -17.37 10.77
C ALA A 65 11.88 -16.99 9.30
N VAL A 66 12.19 -17.97 8.46
CA VAL A 66 12.29 -17.81 7.00
C VAL A 66 11.38 -18.83 6.32
N ARG A 67 10.55 -18.37 5.40
CA ARG A 67 9.77 -19.24 4.51
C ARG A 67 9.67 -18.59 3.13
N ALA A 68 10.17 -19.25 2.12
CA ALA A 68 10.29 -18.66 0.78
C ALA A 68 10.97 -17.28 0.84
N ASP A 69 10.32 -16.24 0.33
CA ASP A 69 10.83 -14.87 0.26
C ASP A 69 10.51 -14.03 1.49
N VAL A 70 9.83 -14.61 2.48
CA VAL A 70 9.42 -13.88 3.68
C VAL A 70 10.33 -14.21 4.85
N THR A 71 10.85 -13.17 5.50
CA THR A 71 11.62 -13.28 6.75
C THR A 71 10.95 -12.50 7.85
N VAL A 72 10.71 -13.15 8.98
CA VAL A 72 10.17 -12.54 10.20
C VAL A 72 11.27 -12.47 11.25
N PHE A 73 11.46 -11.31 11.85
CA PHE A 73 12.36 -11.10 12.99
C PHE A 73 11.54 -10.64 14.18
N ALA A 74 11.88 -11.13 15.38
CA ALA A 74 11.24 -10.73 16.64
C ALA A 74 12.17 -11.08 17.83
N ASP A 75 11.85 -10.58 19.02
CA ASP A 75 12.53 -11.04 20.24
C ASP A 75 12.09 -12.49 20.57
N GLU A 76 10.84 -12.85 20.24
CA GLU A 76 10.27 -14.20 20.42
C GLU A 76 9.33 -14.56 19.27
N LEU A 77 9.39 -15.80 18.80
CA LEU A 77 8.47 -16.40 17.84
C LEU A 77 7.80 -17.62 18.45
N ARG A 78 6.50 -17.78 18.22
CA ARG A 78 5.71 -18.94 18.62
C ARG A 78 4.96 -19.52 17.44
N ALA A 79 5.02 -20.84 17.27
CA ALA A 79 4.26 -21.61 16.29
C ALA A 79 3.35 -22.58 17.00
N TYR A 80 2.04 -22.33 16.94
CA TYR A 80 1.02 -23.21 17.52
C TYR A 80 0.63 -24.25 16.48
N TYR A 81 0.68 -25.51 16.86
CA TYR A 81 0.30 -26.62 16.02
C TYR A 81 -0.88 -27.40 16.60
N ARG A 82 -1.46 -28.23 15.79
CA ARG A 82 -2.52 -29.18 16.16
C ARG A 82 -2.23 -30.54 15.56
N GLU A 83 -2.72 -31.61 16.18
CA GLU A 83 -2.66 -32.94 15.63
C GLU A 83 -3.77 -33.12 14.58
N LEU A 84 -3.46 -33.83 13.51
CA LEU A 84 -4.40 -34.17 12.45
C LEU A 84 -5.00 -35.56 12.70
N ALA A 85 -6.28 -35.78 12.39
CA ALA A 85 -6.98 -37.03 12.56
C ALA A 85 -6.34 -38.23 11.84
N GLY A 86 -5.55 -37.99 10.80
CA GLY A 86 -4.79 -38.97 10.03
C GLY A 86 -3.35 -39.18 10.46
N GLY A 87 -2.94 -38.58 11.57
CA GLY A 87 -1.54 -38.49 12.02
C GLY A 87 -0.81 -37.28 11.39
N GLY A 88 0.28 -36.88 12.05
CA GLY A 88 1.02 -35.64 11.69
C GLY A 88 0.53 -34.41 12.40
N THR A 89 1.19 -33.29 12.16
CA THR A 89 0.90 -31.99 12.80
C THR A 89 0.73 -30.91 11.75
N ASP A 90 -0.11 -29.91 12.07
CA ASP A 90 -0.37 -28.75 11.22
C ASP A 90 -0.24 -27.46 12.03
N ILE A 91 0.45 -26.46 11.49
CA ILE A 91 0.58 -25.13 12.13
C ILE A 91 -0.64 -24.30 11.74
N TRP A 92 -1.41 -23.87 12.74
CA TRP A 92 -2.61 -23.06 12.53
C TRP A 92 -2.45 -21.60 12.93
N ARG A 93 -1.41 -21.26 13.74
CA ARG A 93 -1.14 -19.88 14.18
C ARG A 93 0.33 -19.64 14.40
N LEU A 94 0.81 -18.48 13.99
CA LEU A 94 2.15 -17.96 14.24
C LEU A 94 2.04 -16.62 14.94
N ASP A 95 2.81 -16.45 16.05
CA ASP A 95 2.90 -15.20 16.78
C ASP A 95 4.37 -14.72 16.78
N ALA A 96 4.56 -13.41 16.67
CA ALA A 96 5.84 -12.75 16.84
C ALA A 96 5.69 -11.62 17.87
N MET A 97 6.62 -11.53 18.81
CA MET A 97 6.56 -10.57 19.90
C MET A 97 7.92 -9.88 20.10
N GLY A 98 7.87 -8.57 20.31
CA GLY A 98 9.02 -7.69 20.52
C GLY A 98 9.77 -7.35 19.23
N LYS A 99 9.89 -6.07 18.93
CA LYS A 99 10.64 -5.52 17.78
C LYS A 99 10.37 -6.22 16.45
N VAL A 100 9.09 -6.53 16.20
CA VAL A 100 8.69 -7.30 15.02
C VAL A 100 9.06 -6.56 13.76
N ARG A 101 9.73 -7.30 12.86
CA ARG A 101 10.04 -6.84 11.49
C ARG A 101 9.77 -7.98 10.51
N ILE A 102 8.82 -7.78 9.61
CA ILE A 102 8.47 -8.72 8.54
C ILE A 102 9.01 -8.15 7.24
N LYS A 103 9.93 -8.87 6.61
CA LYS A 103 10.58 -8.47 5.37
C LYS A 103 10.13 -9.37 4.23
N THR A 104 9.74 -8.76 3.13
CA THR A 104 9.46 -9.38 1.84
C THR A 104 10.35 -8.74 0.76
N PRO A 105 10.40 -9.24 -0.47
CA PRO A 105 11.14 -8.61 -1.55
C PRO A 105 10.79 -7.13 -1.76
N ASP A 106 9.51 -6.77 -1.62
CA ASP A 106 9.02 -5.44 -1.99
C ASP A 106 8.70 -4.53 -0.79
N SER A 107 8.71 -5.07 0.43
CA SER A 107 8.27 -4.30 1.59
C SER A 107 8.93 -4.75 2.90
N THR A 108 8.87 -3.86 3.88
CA THR A 108 9.19 -4.18 5.28
C THR A 108 8.12 -3.60 6.19
N THR A 109 7.54 -4.46 7.04
CA THR A 109 6.54 -4.08 8.06
C THR A 109 7.19 -4.11 9.43
N TYR A 110 6.88 -3.11 10.26
CA TYR A 110 7.38 -2.95 11.62
C TYR A 110 6.22 -2.84 12.61
N GLY A 111 6.37 -3.44 13.79
CA GLY A 111 5.44 -3.37 14.91
C GLY A 111 6.05 -4.00 16.16
N GLU A 112 5.26 -4.09 17.24
CA GLU A 112 5.68 -4.77 18.48
C GLU A 112 5.17 -6.21 18.54
N LYS A 113 4.08 -6.50 17.83
CA LYS A 113 3.44 -7.81 17.78
C LYS A 113 2.96 -8.11 16.37
N ALA A 114 3.07 -9.38 15.96
CA ALA A 114 2.38 -9.88 14.78
C ALA A 114 1.71 -11.22 15.10
N LEU A 115 0.54 -11.43 14.54
CA LEU A 115 -0.23 -12.66 14.59
C LEU A 115 -0.61 -13.06 13.18
N TYR A 116 -0.29 -14.27 12.78
CA TYR A 116 -0.75 -14.85 11.53
C TYR A 116 -1.63 -16.06 11.82
N ASN A 117 -2.90 -15.97 11.43
CA ASN A 117 -3.83 -17.09 11.46
C ASN A 117 -3.78 -17.81 10.11
N VAL A 118 -3.28 -19.04 10.09
CA VAL A 118 -3.04 -19.81 8.87
C VAL A 118 -4.36 -20.20 8.20
N ASP A 119 -5.33 -20.68 8.97
CA ASP A 119 -6.64 -21.11 8.44
C ASP A 119 -7.41 -19.98 7.76
N LYS A 120 -7.35 -18.78 8.34
CA LYS A 120 -8.02 -17.57 7.81
C LYS A 120 -7.16 -16.84 6.78
N ALA A 121 -5.88 -17.19 6.68
CA ALA A 121 -4.87 -16.48 5.89
C ALA A 121 -4.88 -14.95 6.18
N VAL A 122 -4.78 -14.61 7.48
CA VAL A 122 -4.83 -13.22 7.96
C VAL A 122 -3.61 -12.94 8.83
N LEU A 123 -2.84 -11.93 8.42
CA LEU A 123 -1.77 -11.33 9.21
C LEU A 123 -2.27 -10.05 9.87
N VAL A 124 -2.00 -9.89 11.17
CA VAL A 124 -2.24 -8.65 11.92
C VAL A 124 -0.93 -8.23 12.57
N VAL A 125 -0.46 -7.03 12.28
CA VAL A 125 0.70 -6.41 12.94
C VAL A 125 0.20 -5.25 13.79
N SER A 126 0.59 -5.21 15.06
CA SER A 126 0.09 -4.26 16.04
C SER A 126 1.15 -3.87 17.07
N GLY A 127 0.79 -2.93 17.96
CA GLY A 127 1.62 -2.44 19.03
C GLY A 127 2.54 -1.31 18.58
N GLY A 128 2.50 -0.20 19.36
CA GLY A 128 3.18 1.03 18.99
C GLY A 128 2.63 1.64 17.70
N LYS A 129 3.42 2.44 17.01
CA LYS A 129 3.11 2.96 15.69
C LYS A 129 3.56 1.96 14.64
N VAL A 130 2.61 1.19 14.11
CA VAL A 130 2.92 0.22 13.05
C VAL A 130 3.24 0.94 11.73
N ARG A 131 4.19 0.39 10.98
CA ARG A 131 4.69 1.00 9.75
C ARG A 131 4.99 -0.05 8.70
N LEU A 132 4.47 0.16 7.50
CA LEU A 132 4.81 -0.57 6.29
C LEU A 132 5.59 0.36 5.36
N VAL A 133 6.73 -0.08 4.87
CA VAL A 133 7.59 0.65 3.93
C VAL A 133 7.76 -0.19 2.67
N THR A 134 7.46 0.40 1.54
CA THR A 134 7.75 -0.14 0.19
C THR A 134 8.77 0.76 -0.51
N SER A 135 9.10 0.48 -1.75
CA SER A 135 9.97 1.34 -2.56
C SER A 135 9.38 2.74 -2.83
N THR A 136 8.06 2.87 -2.82
CA THR A 136 7.34 4.12 -3.19
C THR A 136 6.47 4.68 -2.09
N ASP A 137 6.08 3.86 -1.10
CA ASP A 137 5.06 4.24 -0.14
C ASP A 137 5.50 3.99 1.30
N ILE A 138 5.01 4.85 2.20
CA ILE A 138 5.08 4.63 3.64
C ILE A 138 3.66 4.68 4.18
N ILE A 139 3.21 3.57 4.78
CA ILE A 139 1.92 3.49 5.44
C ILE A 139 2.16 3.38 6.96
N THR A 140 1.44 4.16 7.74
CA THR A 140 1.49 4.12 9.21
C THR A 140 0.09 4.05 9.79
N ALA A 141 -0.04 3.41 10.95
CA ALA A 141 -1.28 3.36 11.72
C ALA A 141 -0.95 3.25 13.22
N ASN A 142 -1.80 3.80 14.09
CA ASN A 142 -1.54 3.79 15.54
C ASN A 142 -2.07 2.54 16.24
N GLN A 143 -2.96 1.78 15.59
CA GLN A 143 -3.52 0.54 16.17
C GLN A 143 -2.92 -0.70 15.50
N GLN A 144 -3.19 -0.90 14.20
CA GLN A 144 -2.76 -2.12 13.50
C GLN A 144 -2.76 -1.98 11.99
N LEU A 145 -1.97 -2.85 11.34
CA LEU A 145 -2.02 -3.19 9.93
C LEU A 145 -2.47 -4.64 9.79
N GLU A 146 -3.46 -4.87 8.93
CA GLU A 146 -3.99 -6.20 8.63
C GLU A 146 -3.73 -6.52 7.15
N TYR A 147 -3.44 -7.79 6.85
CA TYR A 147 -3.40 -8.30 5.50
C TYR A 147 -4.26 -9.56 5.40
N TRP A 148 -5.26 -9.53 4.53
CA TRP A 148 -6.25 -10.58 4.28
C TRP A 148 -5.95 -11.22 2.93
N GLU A 149 -5.16 -12.29 2.92
CA GLU A 149 -4.67 -12.90 1.67
C GLU A 149 -5.81 -13.35 0.75
N GLN A 150 -6.80 -14.06 1.30
CA GLN A 150 -7.94 -14.56 0.51
C GLN A 150 -8.82 -13.43 -0.07
N LYS A 151 -8.89 -12.29 0.62
CA LYS A 151 -9.64 -11.11 0.17
C LYS A 151 -8.80 -10.17 -0.69
N GLN A 152 -7.51 -10.43 -0.82
CA GLN A 152 -6.55 -9.55 -1.49
C GLN A 152 -6.69 -8.10 -0.99
N MET A 153 -6.65 -7.92 0.33
CA MET A 153 -6.98 -6.65 0.98
C MET A 153 -6.03 -6.37 2.14
N ALA A 154 -5.57 -5.14 2.25
CA ALA A 154 -4.86 -4.63 3.42
C ALA A 154 -5.68 -3.53 4.11
N VAL A 155 -5.64 -3.50 5.44
CA VAL A 155 -6.36 -2.52 6.27
C VAL A 155 -5.39 -1.88 7.25
N ALA A 156 -5.38 -0.56 7.32
CA ALA A 156 -4.67 0.23 8.32
C ALA A 156 -5.68 0.91 9.23
N ARG A 157 -5.56 0.75 10.56
CA ARG A 157 -6.52 1.26 11.55
C ARG A 157 -5.86 2.15 12.60
N GLY A 158 -6.64 3.16 13.03
CA GLY A 158 -6.26 4.09 14.10
C GLY A 158 -5.45 5.26 13.60
N GLY A 159 -6.10 6.20 12.91
CA GLY A 159 -5.45 7.37 12.34
C GLY A 159 -4.40 6.98 11.30
N ALA A 160 -4.83 6.19 10.33
CA ALA A 160 -3.98 5.67 9.27
C ALA A 160 -3.50 6.79 8.33
N GLN A 161 -2.25 6.70 7.89
CA GLN A 161 -1.65 7.62 6.94
C GLN A 161 -0.89 6.84 5.87
N ALA A 162 -1.11 7.17 4.61
CA ALA A 162 -0.31 6.73 3.48
C ALA A 162 0.40 7.94 2.85
N VAL A 163 1.69 7.80 2.60
CA VAL A 163 2.55 8.83 2.00
C VAL A 163 3.22 8.25 0.77
N ARG A 164 3.07 8.93 -0.36
CA ARG A 164 3.80 8.67 -1.61
C ARG A 164 4.34 10.00 -2.14
N GLU A 165 5.65 10.14 -2.18
CA GLU A 165 6.29 11.42 -2.54
C GLU A 165 5.76 12.57 -1.67
N GLU A 166 5.22 13.64 -2.28
CA GLU A 166 4.62 14.78 -1.59
C GLU A 166 3.12 14.63 -1.32
N LYS A 167 2.50 13.49 -1.70
CA LYS A 167 1.08 13.23 -1.51
C LYS A 167 0.84 12.47 -0.22
N LYS A 168 -0.17 12.88 0.55
CA LYS A 168 -0.56 12.24 1.80
C LYS A 168 -2.05 11.96 1.81
N LEU A 169 -2.42 10.77 2.23
CA LEU A 169 -3.79 10.35 2.48
C LEU A 169 -3.90 9.95 3.94
N ASN A 170 -4.82 10.58 4.67
CA ASN A 170 -5.10 10.28 6.08
C ASN A 170 -6.57 9.88 6.23
N ALA A 171 -6.87 8.95 7.12
CA ALA A 171 -8.22 8.57 7.53
C ALA A 171 -8.16 7.81 8.86
N GLU A 172 -9.28 7.59 9.55
CA GLU A 172 -9.30 6.68 10.71
C GLU A 172 -9.01 5.25 10.28
N VAL A 173 -9.54 4.83 9.10
CA VAL A 173 -9.26 3.54 8.49
C VAL A 173 -8.96 3.72 7.01
N LEU A 174 -7.87 3.12 6.55
CA LEU A 174 -7.52 2.98 5.14
C LEU A 174 -7.61 1.52 4.72
N VAL A 175 -8.24 1.25 3.59
CA VAL A 175 -8.35 -0.08 3.00
C VAL A 175 -7.77 -0.03 1.58
N ALA A 176 -6.82 -0.90 1.29
CA ALA A 176 -6.27 -1.09 -0.04
C ALA A 176 -6.68 -2.46 -0.59
N TYR A 177 -7.21 -2.49 -1.81
CA TYR A 177 -7.59 -3.72 -2.52
C TYR A 177 -6.58 -4.00 -3.61
N PHE A 178 -6.11 -5.23 -3.64
CA PHE A 178 -5.13 -5.73 -4.60
C PHE A 178 -5.81 -6.59 -5.66
N ARG A 179 -5.21 -6.64 -6.82
CA ARG A 179 -5.51 -7.64 -7.84
C ARG A 179 -4.23 -7.97 -8.60
N LYS A 180 -4.19 -9.14 -9.20
CA LYS A 180 -3.10 -9.50 -10.11
C LYS A 180 -3.28 -8.74 -11.42
N ASP A 181 -2.21 -8.13 -11.90
CA ASP A 181 -2.13 -7.58 -13.25
C ASP A 181 -1.91 -8.70 -14.29
N ASN A 182 -1.71 -8.31 -15.55
CA ASN A 182 -1.52 -9.27 -16.65
C ASN A 182 -0.24 -10.10 -16.51
N ASP A 183 0.75 -9.61 -15.76
CA ASP A 183 2.02 -10.28 -15.49
C ASP A 183 1.97 -11.11 -14.20
N GLY A 184 0.80 -11.21 -13.56
CA GLY A 184 0.58 -11.93 -12.31
C GLY A 184 1.06 -11.18 -11.06
N LYS A 185 1.53 -9.93 -11.19
CA LYS A 185 1.98 -9.09 -10.10
C LYS A 185 0.80 -8.51 -9.33
N SER A 186 0.85 -8.57 -8.00
CA SER A 186 -0.18 -7.98 -7.13
C SER A 186 -0.03 -6.47 -7.09
N THR A 187 -1.03 -5.75 -7.58
CA THR A 187 -1.06 -4.28 -7.63
C THR A 187 -2.29 -3.72 -6.95
N ILE A 188 -2.15 -2.55 -6.33
CA ILE A 188 -3.30 -1.85 -5.75
C ILE A 188 -4.14 -1.29 -6.89
N HIS A 189 -5.43 -1.62 -6.94
CA HIS A 189 -6.36 -1.10 -7.92
C HIS A 189 -7.38 -0.12 -7.31
N ARG A 190 -7.64 -0.19 -6.00
CA ARG A 190 -8.60 0.65 -5.29
C ARG A 190 -8.13 0.93 -3.87
N ILE A 191 -8.31 2.16 -3.40
CA ILE A 191 -8.09 2.56 -2.01
C ILE A 191 -9.36 3.20 -1.49
N GLU A 192 -9.77 2.86 -0.26
CA GLU A 192 -10.89 3.48 0.44
C GLU A 192 -10.41 4.10 1.76
N GLY A 193 -10.90 5.29 2.05
CA GLY A 193 -10.71 5.96 3.33
C GLY A 193 -12.05 6.12 4.03
N PHE A 194 -12.07 5.82 5.32
CA PHE A 194 -13.24 5.93 6.18
C PHE A 194 -12.93 6.86 7.34
N ASP A 195 -13.83 7.78 7.58
CA ASP A 195 -13.83 8.79 8.63
C ASP A 195 -12.63 9.74 8.60
N LYS A 196 -12.91 11.03 8.63
CA LYS A 196 -11.90 12.11 8.64
C LYS A 196 -10.88 12.01 7.50
N VAL A 197 -11.37 11.67 6.30
CA VAL A 197 -10.50 11.56 5.12
C VAL A 197 -9.90 12.91 4.78
N LYS A 198 -8.57 12.95 4.68
CA LYS A 198 -7.80 14.13 4.29
C LYS A 198 -6.77 13.75 3.23
N VAL A 199 -6.94 14.29 2.04
CA VAL A 199 -5.99 14.18 0.93
C VAL A 199 -5.18 15.46 0.85
N VAL A 200 -3.87 15.37 0.85
CA VAL A 200 -2.96 16.51 0.71
C VAL A 200 -2.06 16.26 -0.49
N THR A 201 -2.00 17.21 -1.37
CA THR A 201 -1.08 17.29 -2.52
C THR A 201 -0.31 18.62 -2.45
N PRO A 202 0.72 18.86 -3.25
CA PRO A 202 1.42 20.15 -3.27
C PRO A 202 0.51 21.35 -3.56
N LYS A 203 -0.62 21.13 -4.24
CA LYS A 203 -1.53 22.22 -4.67
C LYS A 203 -2.84 22.24 -3.92
N ASP A 204 -3.29 21.09 -3.40
CA ASP A 204 -4.65 20.94 -2.88
C ASP A 204 -4.68 20.26 -1.52
N THR A 205 -5.68 20.62 -0.74
CA THR A 205 -6.13 19.83 0.40
C THR A 205 -7.61 19.55 0.24
N ALA A 206 -7.99 18.27 0.28
CA ALA A 206 -9.38 17.84 0.27
C ALA A 206 -9.73 17.14 1.58
N LEU A 207 -10.90 17.46 2.12
CA LEU A 207 -11.47 16.88 3.34
C LEU A 207 -12.80 16.22 2.99
N SER A 208 -13.13 15.08 3.61
CA SER A 208 -14.42 14.41 3.47
C SER A 208 -14.61 13.37 4.58
N ASP A 209 -15.83 12.85 4.71
CA ASP A 209 -16.10 11.76 5.66
C ASP A 209 -15.62 10.42 5.10
N ARG A 210 -15.75 10.21 3.77
CA ARG A 210 -15.32 9.00 3.07
C ARG A 210 -14.68 9.35 1.72
N GLY A 211 -13.75 8.50 1.28
CA GLY A 211 -13.12 8.62 -0.03
C GLY A 211 -12.89 7.27 -0.68
N VAL A 212 -13.02 7.20 -1.99
CA VAL A 212 -12.67 6.04 -2.81
C VAL A 212 -11.78 6.51 -3.94
N TYR A 213 -10.60 5.95 -4.04
CA TYR A 213 -9.66 6.22 -5.12
C TYR A 213 -9.53 4.98 -6.03
N ASN A 214 -9.84 5.14 -7.30
CA ASN A 214 -9.61 4.14 -8.33
C ASN A 214 -8.27 4.43 -9.01
N VAL A 215 -7.30 3.56 -8.80
CA VAL A 215 -5.92 3.75 -9.27
C VAL A 215 -5.84 3.76 -10.80
N ASN A 216 -6.64 2.93 -11.47
CA ASN A 216 -6.59 2.81 -12.93
C ASN A 216 -7.13 4.06 -13.65
N SER A 217 -8.24 4.63 -13.17
CA SER A 217 -8.81 5.85 -13.76
C SER A 217 -8.16 7.13 -13.24
N GLY A 218 -7.44 7.06 -12.11
CA GLY A 218 -6.91 8.22 -11.42
C GLY A 218 -7.99 9.09 -10.77
N ILE A 219 -9.22 8.57 -10.60
CA ILE A 219 -10.34 9.32 -10.04
C ILE A 219 -10.51 9.00 -8.56
N ALA A 220 -10.53 10.04 -7.74
CA ALA A 220 -10.94 9.99 -6.34
C ALA A 220 -12.36 10.56 -6.21
N THR A 221 -13.28 9.74 -5.67
CA THR A 221 -14.64 10.17 -5.31
C THR A 221 -14.68 10.38 -3.81
N LEU A 222 -14.99 11.60 -3.38
CA LEU A 222 -15.12 12.03 -1.99
C LEU A 222 -16.60 12.23 -1.66
N VAL A 223 -17.03 11.80 -0.47
CA VAL A 223 -18.43 11.85 -0.05
C VAL A 223 -18.53 12.28 1.42
N GLY A 224 -19.55 13.09 1.71
CA GLY A 224 -19.86 13.62 3.04
C GLY A 224 -19.00 14.83 3.40
N SER A 225 -19.64 15.96 3.61
CA SER A 225 -19.01 17.23 4.07
C SER A 225 -17.72 17.58 3.33
N VAL A 226 -17.78 17.53 1.99
CA VAL A 226 -16.57 17.69 1.17
C VAL A 226 -16.14 19.17 1.14
N THR A 227 -14.87 19.40 1.47
CA THR A 227 -14.21 20.69 1.35
C THR A 227 -12.93 20.54 0.54
N VAL A 228 -12.74 21.32 -0.50
CA VAL A 228 -11.50 21.40 -1.30
C VAL A 228 -10.91 22.78 -1.18
N LEU A 229 -9.63 22.84 -0.76
CA LEU A 229 -8.84 24.06 -0.64
C LEU A 229 -7.75 24.06 -1.71
N ARG A 230 -7.68 25.13 -2.49
CA ARG A 230 -6.65 25.32 -3.52
C ARG A 230 -6.27 26.80 -3.60
N ASP A 231 -5.00 27.13 -3.39
CA ASP A 231 -4.48 28.51 -3.54
C ASP A 231 -5.28 29.56 -2.74
N GLY A 232 -5.77 29.21 -1.55
CA GLY A 232 -6.62 30.07 -0.71
C GLY A 232 -8.10 30.08 -1.09
N ASN A 233 -8.49 29.45 -2.20
CA ASN A 233 -9.88 29.26 -2.57
C ASN A 233 -10.47 28.07 -1.84
N VAL A 234 -11.75 28.14 -1.49
CA VAL A 234 -12.48 27.08 -0.78
C VAL A 234 -13.71 26.71 -1.59
N ILE A 235 -13.91 25.40 -1.83
CA ILE A 235 -15.11 24.88 -2.48
C ILE A 235 -15.72 23.82 -1.56
N ASN A 236 -17.00 23.98 -1.23
CA ASN A 236 -17.75 23.09 -0.37
C ASN A 236 -18.89 22.41 -1.12
N GLY A 237 -19.16 21.17 -0.76
CA GLY A 237 -20.27 20.38 -1.32
C GLY A 237 -20.48 19.07 -0.57
N CYS A 238 -21.34 18.19 -1.09
CA CYS A 238 -21.64 16.91 -0.46
C CYS A 238 -20.89 15.72 -1.08
N SER A 239 -20.43 15.89 -2.31
CA SER A 239 -19.52 14.94 -2.94
C SER A 239 -18.66 15.66 -3.98
N ALA A 240 -17.52 15.07 -4.28
CA ALA A 240 -16.62 15.56 -5.31
C ALA A 240 -15.95 14.40 -6.06
N ASP A 241 -15.80 14.56 -7.36
CA ASP A 241 -14.92 13.72 -8.18
C ASP A 241 -13.66 14.52 -8.52
N VAL A 242 -12.52 14.00 -8.12
CA VAL A 242 -11.21 14.61 -8.33
C VAL A 242 -10.40 13.69 -9.25
N ASN A 243 -10.09 14.16 -10.43
CA ASN A 243 -9.18 13.45 -11.33
C ASN A 243 -7.74 13.88 -11.01
N LEU A 244 -6.97 12.97 -10.37
CA LEU A 244 -5.60 13.24 -9.93
C LEU A 244 -4.59 13.30 -11.09
N ASN A 245 -4.96 12.81 -12.28
CA ASN A 245 -4.11 12.86 -13.47
C ASN A 245 -4.24 14.22 -14.18
N SER A 246 -5.46 14.73 -14.34
CA SER A 246 -5.73 16.00 -15.02
C SER A 246 -5.82 17.21 -14.11
N GLY A 247 -5.96 16.99 -12.79
CA GLY A 247 -6.18 18.04 -11.78
C GLY A 247 -7.59 18.66 -11.83
N VAL A 248 -8.53 18.08 -12.61
CA VAL A 248 -9.92 18.55 -12.68
C VAL A 248 -10.69 18.02 -11.47
N SER A 249 -11.36 18.93 -10.77
CA SER A 249 -12.26 18.62 -9.66
C SER A 249 -13.67 19.08 -9.97
N ARG A 250 -14.65 18.19 -9.79
CA ARG A 250 -16.07 18.50 -9.93
C ARG A 250 -16.77 18.34 -8.59
N MET A 251 -17.33 19.44 -8.08
CA MET A 251 -18.10 19.43 -6.84
C MET A 251 -19.59 19.25 -7.14
N HIS A 252 -20.25 18.38 -6.39
CA HIS A 252 -21.67 18.10 -6.49
C HIS A 252 -22.45 18.70 -5.33
N SER A 253 -23.63 19.22 -5.62
CA SER A 253 -24.59 19.73 -4.64
C SER A 253 -25.22 18.59 -3.84
N CYS A 254 -25.69 18.91 -2.63
CA CYS A 254 -26.41 17.96 -1.79
C CYS A 254 -27.85 17.77 -2.31
N GLN A 255 -28.30 16.51 -2.37
CA GLN A 255 -29.71 16.18 -2.50
C GLN A 255 -30.27 15.91 -1.10
N ASN A 256 -31.28 16.66 -0.67
CA ASN A 256 -31.95 16.37 0.61
C ASN A 256 -32.77 15.08 0.47
N ALA A 257 -32.64 14.17 1.44
CA ALA A 257 -33.35 12.90 1.48
C ALA A 257 -34.89 13.05 1.51
N LEU A 258 -35.43 14.23 1.79
CA LEU A 258 -36.86 14.57 1.86
C LEU A 258 -37.40 15.31 0.65
N GLY A 259 -36.64 15.43 -0.45
CA GLY A 259 -37.16 15.98 -1.73
C GLY A 259 -37.40 17.48 -1.79
N SER A 260 -37.25 18.22 -0.73
CA SER A 260 -37.51 19.67 -0.65
C SER A 260 -36.21 20.50 -0.51
N GLY A 261 -35.45 20.59 -1.59
CA GLY A 261 -34.35 21.53 -1.70
C GLY A 261 -32.96 20.90 -1.93
N LYS A 262 -32.28 21.40 -2.96
CA LYS A 262 -30.86 21.08 -3.21
C LYS A 262 -30.03 22.12 -2.47
N THR A 263 -29.16 21.71 -1.53
CA THR A 263 -28.14 22.59 -1.02
C THR A 263 -27.08 22.76 -2.11
N ARG A 264 -26.87 23.97 -2.56
CA ARG A 264 -25.95 24.27 -3.66
C ARG A 264 -24.50 24.06 -3.24
N ALA A 265 -23.66 23.60 -4.16
CA ALA A 265 -22.22 23.71 -3.98
C ALA A 265 -21.83 25.18 -3.88
N GLN A 266 -20.91 25.49 -2.97
CA GLN A 266 -20.48 26.87 -2.70
C GLN A 266 -18.97 27.00 -2.96
N GLY A 267 -18.59 28.09 -3.66
CA GLY A 267 -17.18 28.43 -3.88
C GLY A 267 -16.88 29.83 -3.33
N ILE A 268 -15.78 29.98 -2.62
CA ILE A 268 -15.21 31.23 -2.16
C ILE A 268 -13.87 31.41 -2.87
N PHE A 269 -13.76 32.45 -3.68
CA PHE A 269 -12.57 32.72 -4.47
C PHE A 269 -11.92 34.02 -4.02
N LEU A 270 -10.64 33.97 -3.69
CA LEU A 270 -9.85 35.15 -3.31
C LEU A 270 -9.20 35.73 -4.58
N PRO A 271 -9.55 36.95 -5.00
CA PRO A 271 -8.89 37.59 -6.12
C PRO A 271 -7.43 37.90 -5.75
N ARG A 272 -6.48 37.37 -6.55
CA ARG A 272 -5.07 37.74 -6.43
C ARG A 272 -4.91 39.20 -6.90
N ARG A 273 -4.67 40.15 -5.98
CA ARG A 273 -4.18 41.46 -6.37
C ARG A 273 -2.76 41.28 -6.91
N GLY A 274 -2.59 41.54 -8.22
CA GLY A 274 -1.28 41.58 -8.85
C GLY A 274 -0.44 42.65 -8.11
N LYS A 275 0.77 42.28 -7.67
CA LYS A 275 1.73 43.14 -7.02
C LYS A 275 2.31 44.25 -7.95
N ASP A 276 1.84 44.37 -9.19
CA ASP A 276 2.45 45.21 -10.23
C ASP A 276 1.67 46.48 -10.56
N ALA A 277 0.76 46.95 -9.68
CA ALA A 277 0.01 48.18 -9.92
C ALA A 277 0.37 49.34 -8.99
N ILE A 278 1.59 49.36 -8.43
CA ILE A 278 2.06 50.53 -7.66
C ILE A 278 3.40 50.98 -8.24
N GLY A 279 3.36 52.08 -9.01
CA GLY A 279 4.51 52.94 -9.17
C GLY A 279 5.05 53.18 -10.60
N LYS A 280 4.29 53.79 -11.46
CA LYS A 280 4.84 54.82 -12.38
C LYS A 280 3.93 56.05 -12.34
N LYS A 281 4.09 56.82 -11.29
CA LYS A 281 3.72 58.23 -11.36
C LYS A 281 4.87 58.97 -12.03
N ASN A 282 4.65 59.36 -13.29
CA ASN A 282 5.49 60.30 -14.00
C ASN A 282 5.67 61.59 -13.19
N SER A 283 6.90 61.89 -12.81
CA SER A 283 7.30 63.25 -12.53
C SER A 283 7.87 63.86 -13.82
N LYS A 284 7.01 64.47 -14.63
CA LYS A 284 7.40 65.53 -15.52
C LYS A 284 6.95 66.78 -14.83
N THR A 285 7.92 67.60 -14.36
CA THR A 285 7.75 69.01 -14.21
C THR A 285 9.10 69.73 -14.29
N LYS A 286 9.22 70.51 -15.32
CA LYS A 286 10.06 71.64 -15.58
C LYS A 286 11.55 71.57 -15.27
#